data_457365d1db99283e97e0367cb5d71dfe
#
_entry.id   457365d1db99283e97e0367cb5d71dfe
#
_cell.length_a   1.000
_cell.length_b   1.000
_cell.length_c   1.000
_cell.angle_alpha   90.00
_cell.angle_beta   90.00
_cell.angle_gamma   90.00
#
_symmetry.space_group_name_H-M   'P 1'
#
loop_
_entity.id
_entity.type
_entity.pdbx_description
1 polymer ?
#
loop_
_entity_poly.entity_id
_entity_poly.type
_entity_poly.pdbx_seq_one_letter_code
_entity_poly.pdbx_strand_id
1 'polypeptide(L)'
;MTKESHSMKVHFGGDMKERVKKKRETIISTSRELFAINGFENTKVEDITKAMNISKGSFYTYFKTKEEVLFEVMEKAYIEYEEILSTIDKDQNQKDIMKDFFEKRKMMYRKYGNIREIIIKLLLSEEPNTEIIDIKYRFVNLSIEFIKDNIVKKYNRKDIDVDFISDFIEVSVEGYFMKKTRFPNIKDSVKETIFTDEVFEKIIKFIDDSLSKK
;
A
#
# COMPACT_ATOMS: atom_id res chain seq x y z
N MET A 1 -3.24 40.31 38.74
CA MET A 1 -2.57 38.99 38.76
C MET A 1 -3.47 37.95 38.11
N THR A 2 -3.72 37.90 36.80
CA THR A 2 -4.62 36.91 36.18
C THR A 2 -4.40 36.69 34.66
N LYS A 3 -3.18 36.88 34.14
CA LYS A 3 -2.87 36.60 32.73
C LYS A 3 -1.89 35.45 32.48
N GLU A 4 -1.21 34.92 33.49
CA GLU A 4 -0.23 33.83 33.31
C GLU A 4 -0.81 32.42 33.32
N SER A 5 -2.01 32.19 33.89
CA SER A 5 -2.59 30.85 34.01
C SER A 5 -3.21 30.34 32.72
N HIS A 6 -3.54 31.19 31.74
CA HIS A 6 -4.21 30.76 30.49
C HIS A 6 -3.23 30.29 29.41
N SER A 7 -2.02 30.84 29.36
CA SER A 7 -0.97 30.42 28.41
C SER A 7 -0.42 29.04 28.71
N MET A 8 -0.35 28.65 30.00
CA MET A 8 0.21 27.35 30.41
C MET A 8 -0.71 26.19 30.10
N LYS A 9 -2.05 26.35 30.14
CA LYS A 9 -3.02 25.27 29.82
C LYS A 9 -3.04 24.94 28.34
N VAL A 10 -2.81 25.88 27.44
CA VAL A 10 -2.82 25.62 25.98
C VAL A 10 -1.56 24.84 25.57
N HIS A 11 -0.42 25.07 26.19
CA HIS A 11 0.83 24.37 25.90
C HIS A 11 0.79 22.89 26.33
N PHE A 12 0.22 22.59 27.52
CA PHE A 12 0.07 21.22 28.00
C PHE A 12 -0.89 20.36 27.18
N GLY A 13 -1.96 20.94 26.64
CA GLY A 13 -2.93 20.22 25.81
C GLY A 13 -2.39 19.83 24.41
N GLY A 14 -1.51 20.63 23.84
CA GLY A 14 -0.83 20.34 22.57
C GLY A 14 0.18 19.21 22.70
N ASP A 15 1.00 19.21 23.74
CA ASP A 15 2.01 18.18 24.02
C ASP A 15 1.37 16.81 24.31
N MET A 16 0.25 16.78 25.04
CA MET A 16 -0.47 15.55 25.32
C MET A 16 -1.07 14.93 24.06
N LYS A 17 -1.69 15.71 23.16
CA LYS A 17 -2.22 15.23 21.88
C LYS A 17 -1.13 14.67 21.00
N GLU A 18 0.01 15.33 20.93
CA GLU A 18 1.16 14.89 20.14
C GLU A 18 1.76 13.58 20.68
N ARG A 19 1.86 13.41 21.97
CA ARG A 19 2.29 12.15 22.61
C ARG A 19 1.35 11.00 22.31
N VAL A 20 0.02 11.24 22.36
CA VAL A 20 -0.99 10.24 22.02
C VAL A 20 -0.83 9.83 20.56
N LYS A 21 -0.74 10.79 19.64
CA LYS A 21 -0.53 10.53 18.21
C LYS A 21 0.76 9.73 17.98
N LYS A 22 1.87 10.16 18.53
CA LYS A 22 3.17 9.48 18.38
C LYS A 22 3.11 8.05 18.90
N LYS A 23 2.46 7.80 20.05
CA LYS A 23 2.31 6.44 20.60
C LYS A 23 1.47 5.55 19.70
N ARG A 24 0.36 6.09 19.16
CA ARG A 24 -0.49 5.37 18.19
C ARG A 24 0.31 5.00 16.94
N GLU A 25 1.09 5.91 16.40
CA GLU A 25 1.96 5.66 15.26
C GLU A 25 3.03 4.61 15.52
N THR A 26 3.61 4.60 16.73
CA THR A 26 4.56 3.57 17.12
C THR A 26 3.91 2.20 17.21
N ILE A 27 2.68 2.09 17.71
CA ILE A 27 1.93 0.82 17.71
C ILE A 27 1.75 0.33 16.26
N ILE A 28 1.33 1.19 15.34
CA ILE A 28 1.12 0.82 13.93
C ILE A 28 2.43 0.33 13.29
N SER A 29 3.55 1.08 13.45
CA SER A 29 4.83 0.71 12.85
C SER A 29 5.39 -0.60 13.42
N THR A 30 5.36 -0.78 14.74
CA THR A 30 5.81 -2.02 15.38
C THR A 30 4.95 -3.22 14.97
N SER A 31 3.63 -3.03 14.91
CA SER A 31 2.72 -4.09 14.46
C SER A 31 2.97 -4.50 13.02
N ARG A 32 3.18 -3.52 12.12
CA ARG A 32 3.53 -3.79 10.72
C ARG A 32 4.78 -4.67 10.60
N GLU A 33 5.82 -4.37 11.38
CA GLU A 33 7.07 -5.14 11.39
C GLU A 33 6.82 -6.57 11.89
N LEU A 34 6.07 -6.73 12.99
CA LEU A 34 5.74 -8.05 13.53
C LEU A 34 4.85 -8.85 12.59
N PHE A 35 3.86 -8.23 11.95
CA PHE A 35 3.03 -8.87 10.92
C PHE A 35 3.87 -9.33 9.72
N ALA A 36 4.87 -8.55 9.34
CA ALA A 36 5.77 -8.90 8.24
C ALA A 36 6.68 -10.08 8.58
N ILE A 37 7.17 -10.18 9.83
CA ILE A 37 8.11 -11.22 10.26
C ILE A 37 7.39 -12.52 10.65
N ASN A 38 6.36 -12.42 11.48
CA ASN A 38 5.70 -13.57 12.09
C ASN A 38 4.45 -14.02 11.33
N GLY A 39 3.93 -13.18 10.42
CA GLY A 39 2.60 -13.29 9.84
C GLY A 39 1.52 -12.72 10.78
N PHE A 40 0.40 -12.32 10.20
CA PHE A 40 -0.71 -11.69 10.94
C PHE A 40 -1.34 -12.64 11.95
N GLU A 41 -1.65 -13.87 11.54
CA GLU A 41 -2.33 -14.86 12.39
C GLU A 41 -1.50 -15.23 13.62
N ASN A 42 -0.19 -15.35 13.46
CA ASN A 42 0.73 -15.73 14.52
C ASN A 42 1.11 -14.56 15.44
N THR A 43 0.80 -13.33 15.07
CA THR A 43 1.10 -12.14 15.88
C THR A 43 -0.06 -11.87 16.85
N LYS A 44 0.23 -11.87 18.15
CA LYS A 44 -0.71 -11.54 19.21
C LYS A 44 -0.50 -10.11 19.70
N VAL A 45 -1.52 -9.52 20.34
CA VAL A 45 -1.40 -8.21 20.99
C VAL A 45 -0.27 -8.21 22.04
N GLU A 46 -0.05 -9.34 22.71
CA GLU A 46 1.05 -9.53 23.65
C GLU A 46 2.43 -9.33 23.02
N ASP A 47 2.62 -9.79 21.78
CA ASP A 47 3.89 -9.66 21.07
C ASP A 47 4.17 -8.19 20.75
N ILE A 48 3.12 -7.47 20.32
CA ILE A 48 3.20 -6.03 20.03
C ILE A 48 3.54 -5.25 21.31
N THR A 49 2.80 -5.52 22.40
CA THR A 49 3.01 -4.80 23.67
C THR A 49 4.36 -5.11 24.30
N LYS A 50 4.84 -6.35 24.18
CA LYS A 50 6.17 -6.76 24.60
C LYS A 50 7.27 -6.07 23.82
N ALA A 51 7.16 -6.02 22.49
CA ALA A 51 8.12 -5.34 21.63
C ALA A 51 8.24 -3.84 21.94
N MET A 52 7.15 -3.21 22.38
CA MET A 52 7.09 -1.80 22.74
C MET A 52 7.36 -1.53 24.23
N ASN A 53 7.51 -2.56 25.04
CA ASN A 53 7.59 -2.45 26.51
C ASN A 53 6.41 -1.65 27.12
N ILE A 54 5.18 -1.97 26.72
CA ILE A 54 3.95 -1.36 27.24
C ILE A 54 3.00 -2.41 27.77
N SER A 55 2.03 -2.00 28.60
CA SER A 55 0.98 -2.90 29.08
C SER A 55 -0.08 -3.15 28.00
N LYS A 56 -0.80 -4.29 28.07
CA LYS A 56 -1.97 -4.55 27.22
C LYS A 56 -3.04 -3.44 27.37
N GLY A 57 -3.27 -2.95 28.57
CA GLY A 57 -4.20 -1.83 28.80
C GLY A 57 -3.79 -0.59 28.03
N SER A 58 -2.49 -0.31 27.92
CA SER A 58 -1.98 0.79 27.10
C SER A 58 -2.27 0.59 25.60
N PHE A 59 -2.16 -0.64 25.09
CA PHE A 59 -2.55 -0.95 23.69
C PHE A 59 -4.05 -0.70 23.48
N TYR A 60 -4.89 -1.25 24.35
CA TYR A 60 -6.35 -1.12 24.24
C TYR A 60 -6.89 0.30 24.43
N THR A 61 -6.05 1.23 24.87
CA THR A 61 -6.38 2.67 24.84
C THR A 61 -6.41 3.23 23.41
N TYR A 62 -5.67 2.60 22.49
CA TYR A 62 -5.51 3.09 21.09
C TYR A 62 -6.25 2.24 20.06
N PHE A 63 -6.34 0.92 20.27
CA PHE A 63 -6.90 -0.05 19.35
C PHE A 63 -7.65 -1.13 20.08
N LYS A 64 -8.82 -1.52 19.59
CA LYS A 64 -9.62 -2.60 20.18
C LYS A 64 -9.11 -3.97 19.78
N THR A 65 -8.59 -4.10 18.56
CA THR A 65 -8.13 -5.37 17.98
C THR A 65 -6.85 -5.19 17.16
N LYS A 66 -6.20 -6.29 16.80
CA LYS A 66 -5.06 -6.26 15.88
C LYS A 66 -5.49 -6.01 14.42
N GLU A 67 -6.76 -6.32 14.11
CA GLU A 67 -7.39 -6.05 12.81
C GLU A 67 -7.52 -4.53 12.59
N GLU A 68 -7.93 -3.77 13.61
CA GLU A 68 -7.93 -2.30 13.54
C GLU A 68 -6.52 -1.75 13.26
N VAL A 69 -5.48 -2.35 13.87
CA VAL A 69 -4.10 -1.93 13.59
C VAL A 69 -3.70 -2.28 12.15
N LEU A 70 -4.07 -3.46 11.65
CA LEU A 70 -3.81 -3.84 10.26
C LEU A 70 -4.48 -2.88 9.29
N PHE A 71 -5.74 -2.51 9.54
CA PHE A 71 -6.44 -1.51 8.74
C PHE A 71 -5.68 -0.18 8.69
N GLU A 72 -5.20 0.30 9.83
CA GLU A 72 -4.39 1.53 9.88
C GLU A 72 -3.04 1.41 9.14
N VAL A 73 -2.43 0.22 9.15
CA VAL A 73 -1.23 -0.05 8.34
C VAL A 73 -1.55 0.08 6.85
N MET A 74 -2.72 -0.44 6.42
CA MET A 74 -3.17 -0.35 5.03
C MET A 74 -3.53 1.09 4.63
N GLU A 75 -4.23 1.83 5.49
CA GLU A 75 -4.54 3.25 5.24
C GLU A 75 -3.27 4.08 5.06
N LYS A 76 -2.26 3.86 5.91
CA LYS A 76 -0.95 4.54 5.74
C LYS A 76 -0.25 4.14 4.44
N ALA A 77 -0.32 2.87 4.07
CA ALA A 77 0.25 2.41 2.82
C ALA A 77 -0.48 3.03 1.60
N TYR A 78 -1.82 3.20 1.69
CA TYR A 78 -2.60 3.87 0.65
C TYR A 78 -2.21 5.33 0.48
N ILE A 79 -2.16 6.08 1.58
CA ILE A 79 -1.75 7.50 1.55
C ILE A 79 -0.32 7.64 0.98
N GLU A 80 0.61 6.80 1.41
CA GLU A 80 1.97 6.80 0.88
C GLU A 80 2.00 6.47 -0.62
N TYR A 81 1.16 5.56 -1.08
CA TYR A 81 1.09 5.22 -2.50
C TYR A 81 0.54 6.39 -3.33
N GLU A 82 -0.50 7.06 -2.85
CA GLU A 82 -1.04 8.27 -3.47
C GLU A 82 0.02 9.38 -3.56
N GLU A 83 0.73 9.65 -2.46
CA GLU A 83 1.83 10.62 -2.40
C GLU A 83 2.94 10.26 -3.40
N ILE A 84 3.38 9.00 -3.42
CA ILE A 84 4.42 8.51 -4.33
C ILE A 84 4.00 8.66 -5.80
N LEU A 85 2.77 8.32 -6.17
CA LEU A 85 2.27 8.51 -7.53
C LEU A 85 2.19 9.99 -7.91
N SER A 86 1.91 10.87 -6.97
CA SER A 86 1.87 12.32 -7.21
C SER A 86 3.24 12.90 -7.59
N THR A 87 4.35 12.23 -7.23
CA THR A 87 5.72 12.66 -7.55
C THR A 87 6.14 12.34 -8.99
N ILE A 88 5.35 11.56 -9.74
CA ILE A 88 5.66 11.22 -11.12
C ILE A 88 5.44 12.45 -12.00
N ASP A 89 6.47 12.83 -12.76
CA ASP A 89 6.36 13.90 -13.74
C ASP A 89 5.45 13.47 -14.89
N LYS A 90 4.31 14.15 -15.01
CA LYS A 90 3.27 13.83 -15.99
C LYS A 90 3.50 14.48 -17.35
N ASP A 91 4.50 15.34 -17.48
CA ASP A 91 4.85 15.99 -18.76
C ASP A 91 5.79 15.16 -19.62
N GLN A 92 6.31 14.05 -19.08
CA GLN A 92 7.11 13.06 -19.81
C GLN A 92 6.29 12.34 -20.90
N ASN A 93 6.97 11.60 -21.77
CA ASN A 93 6.30 10.68 -22.70
C ASN A 93 5.70 9.47 -21.94
N GLN A 94 4.75 8.79 -22.58
CA GLN A 94 3.97 7.71 -21.99
C GLN A 94 4.83 6.56 -21.45
N LYS A 95 5.91 6.24 -22.18
CA LYS A 95 6.82 5.15 -21.81
C LYS A 95 7.61 5.46 -20.55
N ASP A 96 8.07 6.67 -20.39
CA ASP A 96 8.82 7.09 -19.21
C ASP A 96 7.89 7.22 -18.01
N ILE A 97 6.65 7.70 -18.18
CA ILE A 97 5.64 7.67 -17.13
C ILE A 97 5.34 6.22 -16.69
N MET A 98 5.23 5.26 -17.62
CA MET A 98 5.06 3.85 -17.29
C MET A 98 6.23 3.30 -16.47
N LYS A 99 7.46 3.65 -16.85
CA LYS A 99 8.66 3.24 -16.10
C LYS A 99 8.59 3.75 -14.65
N ASP A 100 8.35 5.04 -14.46
CA ASP A 100 8.24 5.65 -13.17
C ASP A 100 7.11 5.02 -12.34
N PHE A 101 5.94 4.82 -12.94
CA PHE A 101 4.81 4.15 -12.30
C PHE A 101 5.17 2.74 -11.79
N PHE A 102 5.81 1.92 -12.63
CA PHE A 102 6.19 0.57 -12.22
C PHE A 102 7.32 0.56 -11.20
N GLU A 103 8.28 1.50 -11.26
CA GLU A 103 9.30 1.63 -10.22
C GLU A 103 8.70 2.02 -8.87
N LYS A 104 7.77 2.98 -8.83
CA LYS A 104 7.06 3.36 -7.60
C LYS A 104 6.26 2.18 -7.06
N ARG A 105 5.59 1.44 -7.93
CA ARG A 105 4.83 0.24 -7.56
C ARG A 105 5.75 -0.87 -7.00
N LYS A 106 6.91 -1.09 -7.61
CA LYS A 106 7.95 -2.01 -7.11
C LYS A 106 8.43 -1.63 -5.71
N MET A 107 8.64 -0.33 -5.46
CA MET A 107 8.98 0.17 -4.11
C MET A 107 7.89 -0.19 -3.08
N MET A 108 6.63 0.02 -3.42
CA MET A 108 5.50 -0.32 -2.54
C MET A 108 5.42 -1.83 -2.29
N TYR A 109 5.62 -2.67 -3.30
CA TYR A 109 5.67 -4.12 -3.13
C TYR A 109 6.82 -4.57 -2.22
N ARG A 110 8.01 -3.98 -2.34
CA ARG A 110 9.13 -4.30 -1.44
C ARG A 110 8.84 -3.91 0.01
N LYS A 111 8.21 -2.76 0.21
CA LYS A 111 7.90 -2.23 1.54
C LYS A 111 6.73 -2.94 2.22
N TYR A 112 5.70 -3.31 1.45
CA TYR A 112 4.42 -3.81 1.97
C TYR A 112 4.03 -5.21 1.47
N GLY A 113 4.93 -5.93 0.79
CA GLY A 113 4.61 -7.20 0.15
C GLY A 113 4.05 -8.26 1.10
N ASN A 114 4.58 -8.35 2.32
CA ASN A 114 4.07 -9.28 3.33
C ASN A 114 2.67 -8.90 3.82
N ILE A 115 2.37 -7.61 3.94
CA ILE A 115 1.02 -7.11 4.27
C ILE A 115 0.03 -7.47 3.16
N ARG A 116 0.45 -7.35 1.90
CA ARG A 116 -0.37 -7.74 0.75
C ARG A 116 -0.76 -9.23 0.77
N GLU A 117 0.15 -10.13 1.15
CA GLU A 117 -0.16 -11.57 1.30
C GLU A 117 -1.22 -11.80 2.38
N ILE A 118 -1.15 -11.06 3.49
CA ILE A 118 -2.15 -11.08 4.56
C ILE A 118 -3.52 -10.64 4.01
N ILE A 119 -3.56 -9.52 3.30
CA ILE A 119 -4.79 -8.98 2.70
C ILE A 119 -5.44 -10.01 1.78
N ILE A 120 -4.66 -10.66 0.91
CA ILE A 120 -5.18 -11.69 -0.01
C ILE A 120 -5.81 -12.85 0.77
N LYS A 121 -5.17 -13.32 1.84
CA LYS A 121 -5.72 -14.39 2.68
C LYS A 121 -7.04 -13.97 3.33
N LEU A 122 -7.11 -12.75 3.85
CA LEU A 122 -8.32 -12.21 4.46
C LEU A 122 -9.45 -11.99 3.46
N LEU A 123 -9.15 -11.60 2.23
CA LEU A 123 -10.14 -11.47 1.14
C LEU A 123 -10.68 -12.83 0.67
N LEU A 124 -9.91 -13.89 0.83
CA LEU A 124 -10.29 -15.27 0.46
C LEU A 124 -10.90 -16.05 1.63
N SER A 125 -11.08 -15.42 2.80
CA SER A 125 -11.77 -16.04 3.94
C SER A 125 -13.26 -16.19 3.67
N GLU A 126 -13.93 -17.06 4.42
CA GLU A 126 -15.39 -17.30 4.28
C GLU A 126 -16.21 -16.05 4.57
N GLU A 127 -15.73 -15.19 5.48
CA GLU A 127 -16.35 -13.92 5.83
C GLU A 127 -15.32 -12.77 5.67
N PRO A 128 -15.13 -12.25 4.46
CA PRO A 128 -14.18 -11.16 4.23
C PRO A 128 -14.60 -9.88 4.95
N ASN A 129 -13.65 -9.23 5.61
CA ASN A 129 -13.88 -7.95 6.26
C ASN A 129 -14.12 -6.85 5.20
N THR A 130 -15.25 -6.13 5.33
CA THR A 130 -15.67 -5.09 4.36
C THR A 130 -14.70 -3.92 4.29
N GLU A 131 -14.07 -3.52 5.39
CA GLU A 131 -13.06 -2.44 5.41
C GLU A 131 -11.81 -2.83 4.62
N ILE A 132 -11.40 -4.12 4.69
CA ILE A 132 -10.29 -4.65 3.92
C ILE A 132 -10.63 -4.70 2.42
N ILE A 133 -11.86 -5.04 2.08
CA ILE A 133 -12.34 -4.99 0.69
C ILE A 133 -12.28 -3.56 0.18
N ASP A 134 -12.81 -2.59 0.92
CA ASP A 134 -12.86 -1.19 0.53
C ASP A 134 -11.46 -0.61 0.29
N ILE A 135 -10.54 -0.78 1.24
CA ILE A 135 -9.17 -0.26 1.08
C ILE A 135 -8.45 -0.92 -0.12
N LYS A 136 -8.68 -2.23 -0.38
CA LYS A 136 -8.14 -2.90 -1.56
C LYS A 136 -8.69 -2.29 -2.86
N TYR A 137 -10.00 -2.01 -2.91
CA TYR A 137 -10.62 -1.33 -4.05
C TYR A 137 -10.03 0.05 -4.29
N ARG A 138 -9.78 0.82 -3.24
CA ARG A 138 -9.17 2.15 -3.33
C ARG A 138 -7.77 2.08 -3.95
N PHE A 139 -6.93 1.11 -3.56
CA PHE A 139 -5.62 0.89 -4.19
C PHE A 139 -5.71 0.58 -5.68
N VAL A 140 -6.62 -0.31 -6.06
CA VAL A 140 -6.82 -0.72 -7.46
C VAL A 140 -7.32 0.47 -8.28
N ASN A 141 -8.34 1.18 -7.80
CA ASN A 141 -8.89 2.34 -8.50
C ASN A 141 -7.87 3.46 -8.66
N LEU A 142 -7.06 3.74 -7.64
CA LEU A 142 -5.99 4.73 -7.74
C LEU A 142 -4.99 4.38 -8.86
N SER A 143 -4.63 3.11 -8.99
CA SER A 143 -3.76 2.63 -10.07
C SER A 143 -4.43 2.76 -11.44
N ILE A 144 -5.70 2.34 -11.56
CA ILE A 144 -6.46 2.40 -12.81
C ILE A 144 -6.60 3.85 -13.29
N GLU A 145 -7.00 4.77 -12.41
CA GLU A 145 -7.13 6.19 -12.76
C GLU A 145 -5.78 6.81 -13.15
N PHE A 146 -4.69 6.44 -12.46
CA PHE A 146 -3.36 6.89 -12.86
C PHE A 146 -2.99 6.40 -14.27
N ILE A 147 -3.16 5.09 -14.56
CA ILE A 147 -2.88 4.48 -15.86
C ILE A 147 -3.74 5.15 -16.94
N LYS A 148 -5.02 5.31 -16.69
CA LYS A 148 -5.98 5.94 -17.60
C LYS A 148 -5.56 7.35 -18.01
N ASP A 149 -5.34 8.21 -17.03
CA ASP A 149 -5.14 9.63 -17.26
C ASP A 149 -3.73 9.99 -17.73
N ASN A 150 -2.73 9.27 -17.26
CA ASN A 150 -1.34 9.63 -17.50
C ASN A 150 -0.62 8.71 -18.50
N ILE A 151 -1.21 7.56 -18.85
CA ILE A 151 -0.61 6.62 -19.80
C ILE A 151 -1.53 6.44 -21.01
N VAL A 152 -2.68 5.80 -20.86
CA VAL A 152 -3.53 5.36 -21.98
C VAL A 152 -4.07 6.54 -22.79
N LYS A 153 -4.61 7.57 -22.16
CA LYS A 153 -5.12 8.77 -22.83
C LYS A 153 -4.05 9.50 -23.64
N LYS A 154 -2.79 9.43 -23.25
CA LYS A 154 -1.68 10.10 -23.96
C LYS A 154 -1.34 9.49 -25.32
N TYR A 155 -1.76 8.25 -25.61
CA TYR A 155 -1.63 7.69 -26.95
C TYR A 155 -2.62 8.29 -27.96
N ASN A 156 -3.60 9.06 -27.48
CA ASN A 156 -4.58 9.80 -28.29
C ASN A 156 -5.28 8.95 -29.37
N ARG A 157 -5.57 7.69 -29.03
CA ARG A 157 -6.26 6.74 -29.90
C ARG A 157 -7.77 6.82 -29.69
N LYS A 158 -8.52 6.98 -30.80
CA LYS A 158 -9.98 7.06 -30.78
C LYS A 158 -10.67 5.71 -31.00
N ASP A 159 -9.91 4.70 -31.37
CA ASP A 159 -10.37 3.34 -31.70
C ASP A 159 -10.25 2.34 -30.53
N ILE A 160 -9.85 2.80 -29.36
CA ILE A 160 -9.75 2.00 -28.15
C ILE A 160 -10.71 2.48 -27.06
N ASP A 161 -11.22 1.54 -26.28
CA ASP A 161 -11.90 1.83 -25.02
C ASP A 161 -10.85 2.08 -23.94
N VAL A 162 -10.68 3.35 -23.57
CA VAL A 162 -9.66 3.81 -22.62
C VAL A 162 -9.90 3.21 -21.22
N ASP A 163 -11.15 3.10 -20.79
CA ASP A 163 -11.50 2.56 -19.48
C ASP A 163 -11.18 1.08 -19.42
N PHE A 164 -11.64 0.31 -20.42
CA PHE A 164 -11.34 -1.12 -20.52
C PHE A 164 -9.83 -1.39 -20.58
N ILE A 165 -9.09 -0.65 -21.38
CA ILE A 165 -7.63 -0.85 -21.51
C ILE A 165 -6.91 -0.54 -20.21
N SER A 166 -7.31 0.50 -19.49
CA SER A 166 -6.68 0.86 -18.21
C SER A 166 -6.92 -0.19 -17.15
N ASP A 167 -8.14 -0.68 -17.05
CA ASP A 167 -8.52 -1.79 -16.16
C ASP A 167 -7.78 -3.08 -16.55
N PHE A 168 -7.75 -3.42 -17.84
CA PHE A 168 -7.04 -4.61 -18.34
C PHE A 168 -5.54 -4.58 -18.04
N ILE A 169 -4.87 -3.42 -18.18
CA ILE A 169 -3.46 -3.25 -17.83
C ILE A 169 -3.28 -3.52 -16.33
N GLU A 170 -4.07 -2.88 -15.46
CA GLU A 170 -3.96 -3.06 -14.02
C GLU A 170 -4.17 -4.51 -13.61
N VAL A 171 -5.26 -5.14 -14.05
CA VAL A 171 -5.59 -6.54 -13.72
C VAL A 171 -4.56 -7.51 -14.26
N SER A 172 -4.06 -7.30 -15.49
CA SER A 172 -3.05 -8.16 -16.10
C SER A 172 -1.71 -8.10 -15.38
N VAL A 173 -1.26 -6.89 -15.03
CA VAL A 173 -0.02 -6.68 -14.28
C VAL A 173 -0.13 -7.26 -12.88
N GLU A 174 -1.23 -6.97 -12.19
CA GLU A 174 -1.50 -7.53 -10.86
C GLU A 174 -1.58 -9.06 -10.90
N GLY A 175 -2.31 -9.63 -11.87
CA GLY A 175 -2.43 -11.07 -12.07
C GLY A 175 -1.10 -11.74 -12.39
N TYR A 176 -0.23 -11.09 -13.16
CA TYR A 176 1.11 -11.59 -13.44
C TYR A 176 1.94 -11.72 -12.14
N PHE A 177 1.90 -10.72 -11.28
CA PHE A 177 2.59 -10.76 -9.99
C PHE A 177 1.94 -11.73 -9.01
N MET A 178 0.60 -11.81 -8.99
CA MET A 178 -0.14 -12.77 -8.17
C MET A 178 0.20 -14.23 -8.52
N LYS A 179 0.31 -14.56 -9.81
CA LYS A 179 0.66 -15.92 -10.25
C LYS A 179 1.97 -16.40 -9.65
N LYS A 180 2.94 -15.51 -9.52
CA LYS A 180 4.27 -15.85 -9.00
C LYS A 180 4.34 -15.89 -7.47
N THR A 181 3.49 -15.15 -6.77
CA THR A 181 3.39 -15.19 -5.29
C THR A 181 2.50 -16.31 -4.77
N ARG A 182 1.68 -16.94 -5.63
CA ARG A 182 0.72 -18.01 -5.28
C ARG A 182 1.38 -19.36 -4.95
N PHE A 183 2.66 -19.53 -5.21
CA PHE A 183 3.37 -20.78 -4.94
C PHE A 183 4.20 -20.63 -3.66
N PRO A 184 3.71 -21.09 -2.49
CA PRO A 184 4.39 -20.91 -1.20
C PRO A 184 5.74 -21.62 -1.09
N ASN A 185 6.04 -22.53 -2.01
CA ASN A 185 7.31 -23.29 -2.06
C ASN A 185 8.39 -22.64 -2.95
N ILE A 186 8.13 -21.46 -3.50
CA ILE A 186 9.16 -20.74 -4.24
C ILE A 186 10.14 -20.14 -3.24
N LYS A 187 11.40 -20.59 -3.29
CA LYS A 187 12.49 -20.05 -2.49
C LYS A 187 12.56 -18.52 -2.63
N ASP A 188 12.95 -17.83 -1.57
CA ASP A 188 13.06 -16.35 -1.55
C ASP A 188 13.91 -15.79 -2.70
N SER A 189 14.94 -16.54 -3.15
CA SER A 189 15.71 -16.23 -4.35
C SER A 189 14.90 -16.13 -5.64
N VAL A 190 13.73 -16.76 -5.71
CA VAL A 190 12.83 -16.67 -6.87
C VAL A 190 11.85 -15.50 -6.71
N LYS A 191 11.50 -15.10 -5.49
CA LYS A 191 10.72 -13.88 -5.25
C LYS A 191 11.46 -12.63 -5.73
N GLU A 192 12.78 -12.57 -5.56
CA GLU A 192 13.62 -11.47 -6.07
C GLU A 192 13.63 -11.40 -7.61
N THR A 193 13.57 -12.55 -8.31
CA THR A 193 13.53 -12.59 -9.79
C THR A 193 12.22 -12.14 -10.41
N ILE A 194 11.16 -11.97 -9.63
CA ILE A 194 9.81 -11.60 -10.13
C ILE A 194 9.71 -10.10 -10.43
N PHE A 195 10.40 -9.30 -9.62
CA PHE A 195 10.41 -7.84 -9.72
C PHE A 195 11.71 -7.32 -10.34
N THR A 196 12.25 -8.05 -11.33
CA THR A 196 13.44 -7.60 -12.05
C THR A 196 13.09 -6.51 -13.04
N ASP A 197 14.03 -5.62 -13.29
CA ASP A 197 13.90 -4.55 -14.27
C ASP A 197 13.60 -5.12 -15.67
N GLU A 198 14.16 -6.29 -16.01
CA GLU A 198 13.91 -7.00 -17.27
C GLU A 198 12.42 -7.36 -17.45
N VAL A 199 11.74 -7.79 -16.39
CA VAL A 199 10.30 -8.14 -16.46
C VAL A 199 9.47 -6.88 -16.69
N PHE A 200 9.78 -5.79 -15.97
CA PHE A 200 9.08 -4.52 -16.16
C PHE A 200 9.32 -3.94 -17.54
N GLU A 201 10.54 -3.98 -18.07
CA GLU A 201 10.84 -3.54 -19.44
C GLU A 201 10.05 -4.33 -20.49
N LYS A 202 9.88 -5.66 -20.30
CA LYS A 202 9.05 -6.48 -21.22
C LYS A 202 7.58 -6.08 -21.16
N ILE A 203 7.05 -5.81 -19.98
CA ILE A 203 5.65 -5.36 -19.79
C ILE A 203 5.46 -4.00 -20.42
N ILE A 204 6.35 -3.04 -20.13
CA ILE A 204 6.30 -1.69 -20.68
C ILE A 204 6.35 -1.75 -22.21
N LYS A 205 7.31 -2.50 -22.76
CA LYS A 205 7.44 -2.66 -24.20
C LYS A 205 6.17 -3.25 -24.82
N PHE A 206 5.57 -4.28 -24.22
CA PHE A 206 4.35 -4.90 -24.73
C PHE A 206 3.18 -3.90 -24.75
N ILE A 207 3.00 -3.12 -23.69
CA ILE A 207 1.94 -2.11 -23.61
C ILE A 207 2.19 -1.01 -24.62
N ASP A 208 3.41 -0.47 -24.70
CA ASP A 208 3.78 0.61 -25.60
C ASP A 208 3.62 0.18 -27.07
N ASP A 209 4.15 -0.99 -27.47
CA ASP A 209 4.00 -1.54 -28.81
C ASP A 209 2.52 -1.78 -29.18
N SER A 210 1.67 -2.16 -28.22
CA SER A 210 0.24 -2.41 -28.45
C SER A 210 -0.55 -1.13 -28.61
N LEU A 211 -0.21 -0.08 -27.87
CA LEU A 211 -0.92 1.19 -27.88
C LEU A 211 -0.38 2.17 -28.94
N SER A 212 0.88 2.04 -29.38
CA SER A 212 1.48 2.88 -30.41
C SER A 212 1.08 2.51 -31.84
N LYS A 213 0.56 1.30 -32.07
CA LYS A 213 0.12 0.87 -33.41
C LYS A 213 -1.16 1.59 -33.82
N LYS A 214 -1.11 2.23 -35.00
CA LYS A 214 -2.29 2.80 -35.67
C LYS A 214 -3.05 1.71 -36.41
#